data_4228baea324b327eafee435f467127b8
#
_entry.id   4228baea324b327eafee435f467127b8
#
_cell.length_a   1.000
_cell.length_b   1.000
_cell.length_c   1.000
_cell.angle_alpha   90.00
_cell.angle_beta   90.00
_cell.angle_gamma   90.00
#
_symmetry.space_group_name_H-M   'P 1'
#
loop_
_entity.id
_entity.type
_entity.pdbx_description
1 polymer ?
#
loop_
_entity_poly.entity_id
_entity_poly.type
_entity_poly.pdbx_seq_one_letter_code
_entity_poly.pdbx_strand_id
1 'polypeptide(L)'
;IQRTEDRVTRPRLRQPDGSYKEISYDEAIDWTARMLVKSRKTLMFGWINTSCQAMSAGHAIAEKVGGIVDNGATVCHGPSLIAIEDVGITTCTLGEVKNRADCIIFWGCNPAHVHPRHMSRYSIFPRGFFTKEGAKGRKIFCIDCRYTDTARCSDIFIRIEQGCDYEFLDAIRTVLHGGSLTQKSIAGVPADQIGKLAEDLKRAKFGVIFLGMGLSQTVGRNHNIDMAINLTYDLNRFTKFVVMPMRVQGNVTGSGEVLGWQYGFPFAVDLSRGDQARHQTGETTAIDLLLRGEVEASLFVAADPAATFPIEATISASKHPIVTIDPHINCTTEISDLHIPVAVDGVETGGCAYRMDTIPLEMRKVVDPPEGVLTDVELLKKIEKRVDELLAQK
;
A
#
# COMPACT_ATOMS: atom_id res chain seq x y z
N ILE A 1 -8.59 -4.50 -20.64
CA ILE A 1 -9.20 -3.70 -19.56
C ILE A 1 -10.60 -3.21 -19.97
N GLN A 2 -10.78 -2.46 -21.07
CA GLN A 2 -12.10 -1.94 -21.48
C GLN A 2 -13.09 -2.99 -21.99
N ARG A 3 -12.62 -4.15 -22.43
CA ARG A 3 -13.42 -5.19 -23.10
C ARG A 3 -13.40 -6.52 -22.35
N THR A 4 -13.04 -6.49 -21.07
CA THR A 4 -13.14 -7.67 -20.19
C THR A 4 -14.60 -7.90 -19.81
N GLU A 5 -15.01 -9.14 -19.62
CA GLU A 5 -16.39 -9.53 -19.30
C GLU A 5 -16.87 -8.92 -17.97
N ASP A 6 -15.95 -8.65 -17.06
CA ASP A 6 -16.18 -8.04 -15.75
C ASP A 6 -16.27 -6.50 -15.78
N ARG A 7 -16.05 -5.85 -16.95
CA ARG A 7 -16.16 -4.38 -17.10
C ARG A 7 -17.62 -3.93 -17.06
N VAL A 8 -17.93 -3.01 -16.14
CA VAL A 8 -19.27 -2.44 -15.99
C VAL A 8 -19.27 -0.98 -16.44
N THR A 9 -20.35 -0.52 -17.06
CA THR A 9 -20.47 0.85 -17.61
C THR A 9 -21.65 1.63 -17.04
N ARG A 10 -22.53 0.99 -16.27
CA ARG A 10 -23.69 1.62 -15.62
C ARG A 10 -23.77 1.22 -14.14
N PRO A 11 -24.19 2.13 -13.25
CA PRO A 11 -24.42 1.80 -11.86
C PRO A 11 -25.43 0.68 -11.69
N ARG A 12 -25.19 -0.21 -10.72
CA ARG A 12 -26.03 -1.38 -10.43
C ARG A 12 -26.47 -1.36 -8.97
N LEU A 13 -27.78 -1.34 -8.74
CA LEU A 13 -28.41 -1.40 -7.42
C LEU A 13 -28.91 -2.81 -7.13
N ARG A 14 -28.49 -3.37 -6.01
CA ARG A 14 -28.93 -4.70 -5.56
C ARG A 14 -30.41 -4.69 -5.18
N GLN A 15 -31.12 -5.71 -5.65
CA GLN A 15 -32.52 -5.90 -5.38
C GLN A 15 -32.71 -6.86 -4.17
N PRO A 16 -33.91 -6.91 -3.55
CA PRO A 16 -34.15 -7.81 -2.42
C PRO A 16 -34.00 -9.30 -2.74
N ASP A 17 -34.11 -9.68 -4.01
CA ASP A 17 -33.91 -11.06 -4.48
C ASP A 17 -32.41 -11.38 -4.75
N GLY A 18 -31.51 -10.42 -4.50
CA GLY A 18 -30.09 -10.55 -4.73
C GLY A 18 -29.62 -10.22 -6.15
N SER A 19 -30.55 -10.00 -7.10
CA SER A 19 -30.22 -9.54 -8.46
C SER A 19 -29.77 -8.08 -8.47
N TYR A 20 -29.16 -7.63 -9.57
CA TYR A 20 -28.76 -6.24 -9.77
C TYR A 20 -29.59 -5.58 -10.87
N LYS A 21 -30.10 -4.38 -10.58
CA LYS A 21 -30.81 -3.53 -11.54
C LYS A 21 -29.89 -2.35 -11.92
N GLU A 22 -29.73 -2.10 -13.21
CA GLU A 22 -29.07 -0.87 -13.68
C GLU A 22 -29.90 0.36 -13.32
N ILE A 23 -29.23 1.39 -12.84
CA ILE A 23 -29.79 2.71 -12.51
C ILE A 23 -28.94 3.82 -13.14
N SER A 24 -29.45 5.05 -13.12
CA SER A 24 -28.69 6.23 -13.56
C SER A 24 -27.61 6.63 -12.56
N TYR A 25 -26.60 7.39 -13.02
CA TYR A 25 -25.61 7.98 -12.11
C TYR A 25 -26.24 8.96 -11.11
N ASP A 26 -27.27 9.70 -11.51
CA ASP A 26 -27.94 10.65 -10.60
C ASP A 26 -28.67 9.92 -9.46
N GLU A 27 -29.32 8.79 -9.75
CA GLU A 27 -29.91 7.91 -8.72
C GLU A 27 -28.83 7.33 -7.80
N ALA A 28 -27.72 6.86 -8.38
CA ALA A 28 -26.61 6.29 -7.61
C ALA A 28 -25.93 7.34 -6.69
N ILE A 29 -25.75 8.58 -7.18
CA ILE A 29 -25.21 9.71 -6.43
C ILE A 29 -26.14 10.08 -5.27
N ASP A 30 -27.46 10.19 -5.50
CA ASP A 30 -28.42 10.53 -4.45
C ASP A 30 -28.49 9.42 -3.39
N TRP A 31 -28.50 8.14 -3.81
CA TRP A 31 -28.48 7.01 -2.89
C TRP A 31 -27.24 7.01 -2.00
N THR A 32 -26.05 7.18 -2.60
CA THR A 32 -24.78 7.24 -1.89
C THR A 32 -24.74 8.40 -0.90
N ALA A 33 -25.10 9.61 -1.34
CA ALA A 33 -25.08 10.81 -0.48
C ALA A 33 -26.04 10.64 0.72
N ARG A 34 -27.24 10.07 0.52
CA ARG A 34 -28.19 9.78 1.62
C ARG A 34 -27.63 8.76 2.61
N MET A 35 -26.98 7.69 2.12
CA MET A 35 -26.33 6.71 2.96
C MET A 35 -25.26 7.39 3.85
N LEU A 36 -24.38 8.18 3.24
CA LEU A 36 -23.29 8.88 3.91
C LEU A 36 -23.82 9.86 4.98
N VAL A 37 -24.81 10.69 4.63
CA VAL A 37 -25.39 11.69 5.55
C VAL A 37 -26.20 11.05 6.69
N LYS A 38 -26.75 9.85 6.49
CA LYS A 38 -27.53 9.11 7.50
C LYS A 38 -26.63 8.37 8.49
N SER A 39 -25.49 7.87 8.05
CA SER A 39 -24.56 7.10 8.87
C SER A 39 -23.80 8.00 9.86
N ARG A 40 -23.64 7.53 11.09
CA ARG A 40 -22.82 8.20 12.11
C ARG A 40 -21.36 7.78 12.05
N LYS A 41 -21.07 6.61 11.49
CA LYS A 41 -19.74 6.04 11.41
C LYS A 41 -19.56 5.33 10.06
N THR A 42 -19.17 6.10 9.06
CA THR A 42 -18.92 5.58 7.70
C THR A 42 -17.45 5.24 7.53
N LEU A 43 -17.17 4.00 7.11
CA LEU A 43 -15.84 3.58 6.69
C LEU A 43 -15.67 3.87 5.19
N MET A 44 -14.68 4.68 4.84
CA MET A 44 -14.27 4.97 3.46
C MET A 44 -12.90 4.34 3.22
N PHE A 45 -12.87 3.19 2.52
CA PHE A 45 -11.66 2.38 2.39
C PHE A 45 -11.28 2.12 0.92
N GLY A 46 -9.96 2.00 0.69
CA GLY A 46 -9.39 1.62 -0.61
C GLY A 46 -8.33 2.62 -1.08
N TRP A 47 -8.63 3.42 -2.10
CA TRP A 47 -7.86 4.56 -2.61
C TRP A 47 -6.53 4.22 -3.30
N ILE A 48 -6.04 2.99 -3.18
CA ILE A 48 -4.69 2.59 -3.62
C ILE A 48 -4.55 2.36 -5.14
N ASN A 49 -5.66 2.37 -5.88
CA ASN A 49 -5.67 2.20 -7.33
C ASN A 49 -6.41 3.34 -8.06
N THR A 50 -6.55 4.48 -7.42
CA THR A 50 -7.13 5.71 -8.00
C THR A 50 -6.13 6.85 -7.97
N SER A 51 -6.47 8.00 -8.58
CA SER A 51 -5.62 9.19 -8.60
C SER A 51 -5.60 9.94 -7.27
N CYS A 52 -4.53 10.69 -7.01
CA CYS A 52 -4.45 11.58 -5.83
C CYS A 52 -5.59 12.61 -5.81
N GLN A 53 -6.09 13.04 -6.96
CA GLN A 53 -7.22 13.96 -7.09
C GLN A 53 -8.53 13.31 -6.62
N ALA A 54 -8.76 12.04 -6.97
CA ALA A 54 -9.92 11.29 -6.51
C ALA A 54 -9.86 11.03 -4.99
N MET A 55 -8.68 10.67 -4.47
CA MET A 55 -8.46 10.54 -3.02
C MET A 55 -8.84 11.83 -2.30
N SER A 56 -8.31 12.97 -2.74
CA SER A 56 -8.61 14.27 -2.14
C SER A 56 -10.10 14.61 -2.18
N ALA A 57 -10.79 14.32 -3.29
CA ALA A 57 -12.23 14.53 -3.40
C ALA A 57 -13.04 13.61 -2.45
N GLY A 58 -12.61 12.36 -2.30
CA GLY A 58 -13.23 11.42 -1.34
C GLY A 58 -13.01 11.82 0.11
N HIS A 59 -11.82 12.28 0.44
CA HIS A 59 -11.49 12.76 1.79
C HIS A 59 -12.31 14.01 2.16
N ALA A 60 -12.56 14.93 1.22
CA ALA A 60 -13.43 16.06 1.45
C ALA A 60 -14.88 15.65 1.82
N ILE A 61 -15.37 14.55 1.24
CA ILE A 61 -16.65 13.95 1.66
C ILE A 61 -16.55 13.43 3.10
N ALA A 62 -15.47 12.73 3.43
CA ALA A 62 -15.26 12.17 4.78
C ALA A 62 -15.25 13.28 5.86
N GLU A 63 -14.62 14.41 5.60
CA GLU A 63 -14.64 15.58 6.50
C GLU A 63 -16.07 16.05 6.79
N LYS A 64 -16.89 16.17 5.76
CA LYS A 64 -18.28 16.69 5.87
C LYS A 64 -19.20 15.73 6.64
N VAL A 65 -19.00 14.45 6.51
CA VAL A 65 -19.87 13.42 7.16
C VAL A 65 -19.28 12.85 8.44
N GLY A 66 -18.07 13.26 8.84
CA GLY A 66 -17.37 12.68 9.99
C GLY A 66 -16.99 11.23 9.72
N GLY A 67 -16.51 10.92 8.51
CA GLY A 67 -16.15 9.57 8.12
C GLY A 67 -14.79 9.11 8.65
N ILE A 68 -14.51 7.82 8.48
CA ILE A 68 -13.19 7.24 8.74
C ILE A 68 -12.58 6.88 7.41
N VAL A 69 -11.39 7.40 7.14
CA VAL A 69 -10.65 7.12 5.90
C VAL A 69 -9.50 6.17 6.19
N ASP A 70 -9.50 5.02 5.51
CA ASP A 70 -8.39 4.08 5.60
C ASP A 70 -8.05 3.55 4.21
N ASN A 71 -6.83 3.06 4.04
CA ASN A 71 -6.34 2.62 2.75
C ASN A 71 -5.71 1.21 2.81
N GLY A 72 -5.32 0.68 1.65
CA GLY A 72 -4.74 -0.65 1.54
C GLY A 72 -3.44 -0.87 2.32
N ALA A 73 -2.84 0.17 2.91
CA ALA A 73 -1.67 0.01 3.79
C ALA A 73 -2.01 -0.87 5.01
N THR A 74 -3.22 -0.76 5.55
CA THR A 74 -3.70 -1.57 6.69
C THR A 74 -3.47 -3.07 6.50
N VAL A 75 -3.66 -3.60 5.28
CA VAL A 75 -3.45 -5.02 4.94
C VAL A 75 -2.10 -5.31 4.29
N CYS A 76 -1.22 -4.32 4.17
CA CYS A 76 0.01 -4.43 3.41
C CYS A 76 1.22 -3.89 4.19
N HIS A 77 1.53 -2.63 4.03
CA HIS A 77 2.68 -1.95 4.62
C HIS A 77 2.34 -1.03 5.79
N GLY A 78 1.19 -1.19 6.45
CA GLY A 78 0.85 -0.48 7.69
C GLY A 78 1.95 -0.59 8.74
N PRO A 79 2.49 -1.79 9.05
CA PRO A 79 3.62 -1.92 9.97
C PRO A 79 4.87 -1.14 9.54
N SER A 80 5.11 -0.99 8.22
CA SER A 80 6.22 -0.16 7.75
C SER A 80 5.97 1.33 7.94
N LEU A 81 4.71 1.78 7.84
CA LEU A 81 4.35 3.18 8.09
C LEU A 81 4.47 3.51 9.57
N ILE A 82 4.00 2.62 10.46
CA ILE A 82 4.18 2.77 11.93
C ILE A 82 5.66 2.90 12.28
N ALA A 83 6.51 2.01 11.76
CA ALA A 83 7.94 2.07 12.00
C ALA A 83 8.56 3.39 11.49
N ILE A 84 8.12 3.89 10.33
CA ILE A 84 8.59 5.16 9.76
C ILE A 84 8.13 6.35 10.64
N GLU A 85 6.95 6.30 11.21
CA GLU A 85 6.46 7.32 12.15
C GLU A 85 7.28 7.33 13.44
N ASP A 86 7.69 6.15 13.93
CA ASP A 86 8.45 6.02 15.17
C ASP A 86 9.92 6.44 15.04
N VAL A 87 10.61 6.00 13.97
CA VAL A 87 12.08 6.15 13.86
C VAL A 87 12.54 6.90 12.61
N GLY A 88 11.62 7.35 11.75
CA GLY A 88 11.97 7.95 10.46
C GLY A 88 12.43 6.90 9.45
N ILE A 89 12.90 7.37 8.28
CA ILE A 89 13.44 6.49 7.25
C ILE A 89 14.56 7.19 6.45
N THR A 90 15.66 6.48 6.24
CA THR A 90 16.68 6.87 5.26
C THR A 90 16.40 6.15 3.96
N THR A 91 15.94 6.87 2.95
CA THR A 91 15.58 6.31 1.65
C THR A 91 16.19 7.07 0.49
N CYS A 92 15.94 6.63 -0.73
CA CYS A 92 16.39 7.28 -1.96
C CYS A 92 15.41 7.05 -3.11
N THR A 93 15.64 7.69 -4.24
CA THR A 93 14.86 7.44 -5.45
C THR A 93 15.33 6.17 -6.18
N LEU A 94 14.45 5.53 -6.94
CA LEU A 94 14.82 4.42 -7.83
C LEU A 94 15.83 4.87 -8.91
N GLY A 95 15.88 6.16 -9.23
CA GLY A 95 16.91 6.75 -10.07
C GLY A 95 18.29 6.69 -9.42
N GLU A 96 18.38 6.93 -8.12
CA GLU A 96 19.63 6.77 -7.36
C GLU A 96 20.04 5.32 -7.23
N VAL A 97 19.08 4.41 -6.97
CA VAL A 97 19.36 2.95 -6.99
C VAL A 97 20.02 2.56 -8.32
N LYS A 98 19.41 2.92 -9.44
CA LYS A 98 19.96 2.64 -10.78
C LYS A 98 21.38 3.15 -10.94
N ASN A 99 21.63 4.39 -10.52
CA ASN A 99 22.88 5.10 -10.81
C ASN A 99 23.97 4.86 -9.79
N ARG A 100 23.66 4.46 -8.55
CA ARG A 100 24.62 4.43 -7.43
C ARG A 100 24.74 3.07 -6.74
N ALA A 101 23.63 2.29 -6.63
CA ALA A 101 23.64 1.10 -5.81
C ALA A 101 24.53 0.00 -6.38
N ASP A 102 25.57 -0.36 -5.63
CA ASP A 102 26.48 -1.47 -5.89
C ASP A 102 26.23 -2.67 -4.96
N CYS A 103 25.42 -2.48 -3.90
CA CYS A 103 24.93 -3.53 -3.02
C CYS A 103 23.40 -3.46 -2.91
N ILE A 104 22.72 -4.55 -3.20
CA ILE A 104 21.25 -4.63 -3.19
C ILE A 104 20.82 -5.82 -2.35
N ILE A 105 19.93 -5.59 -1.41
CA ILE A 105 19.33 -6.63 -0.58
C ILE A 105 17.83 -6.65 -0.85
N PHE A 106 17.32 -7.78 -1.31
CA PHE A 106 15.88 -8.06 -1.33
C PHE A 106 15.53 -8.90 -0.10
N TRP A 107 14.77 -8.32 0.81
CA TRP A 107 14.43 -8.97 2.08
C TRP A 107 12.93 -9.18 2.19
N GLY A 108 12.51 -10.46 2.23
CA GLY A 108 11.09 -10.84 2.30
C GLY A 108 10.24 -10.28 1.17
N CYS A 109 10.84 -10.04 -0.01
CA CYS A 109 10.17 -9.53 -1.20
C CYS A 109 10.57 -10.28 -2.46
N ASN A 110 9.63 -10.41 -3.41
CA ASN A 110 9.87 -11.12 -4.66
C ASN A 110 9.55 -10.23 -5.88
N PRO A 111 10.39 -9.17 -6.16
CA PRO A 111 10.15 -8.25 -7.27
C PRO A 111 10.14 -8.93 -8.65
N ALA A 112 10.78 -10.09 -8.81
CA ALA A 112 10.68 -10.85 -10.05
C ALA A 112 9.23 -11.23 -10.42
N HIS A 113 8.38 -11.41 -9.42
CA HIS A 113 6.97 -11.80 -9.56
C HIS A 113 6.01 -10.61 -9.49
N VAL A 114 6.21 -9.71 -8.50
CA VAL A 114 5.19 -8.72 -8.12
C VAL A 114 5.52 -7.29 -8.56
N HIS A 115 6.74 -7.02 -9.02
CA HIS A 115 7.15 -5.69 -9.51
C HIS A 115 7.73 -5.78 -10.91
N PRO A 116 6.89 -5.95 -11.94
CA PRO A 116 7.33 -6.02 -13.33
C PRO A 116 8.25 -4.85 -13.67
N ARG A 117 9.39 -5.14 -14.32
CA ARG A 117 10.40 -4.17 -14.73
C ARG A 117 11.24 -3.52 -13.61
N HIS A 118 10.97 -3.78 -12.31
CA HIS A 118 11.80 -3.22 -11.23
C HIS A 118 13.28 -3.64 -11.39
N MET A 119 13.51 -4.94 -11.54
CA MET A 119 14.87 -5.49 -11.68
C MET A 119 15.54 -5.06 -12.97
N SER A 120 14.80 -5.03 -14.08
CA SER A 120 15.32 -4.65 -15.40
C SER A 120 15.53 -3.14 -15.57
N ARG A 121 14.78 -2.31 -14.85
CA ARG A 121 14.78 -0.86 -15.04
C ARG A 121 15.57 -0.10 -13.97
N TYR A 122 15.59 -0.61 -12.73
CA TYR A 122 16.12 0.17 -11.59
C TYR A 122 17.17 -0.55 -10.78
N SER A 123 17.00 -1.84 -10.45
CA SER A 123 17.84 -2.46 -9.41
C SER A 123 18.96 -3.34 -9.97
N ILE A 124 18.68 -4.50 -10.59
CA ILE A 124 19.74 -5.48 -10.91
C ILE A 124 20.42 -5.18 -12.24
N PHE A 125 19.67 -5.17 -13.34
CA PHE A 125 20.22 -5.25 -14.67
C PHE A 125 20.64 -3.93 -15.33
N PRO A 126 20.06 -2.75 -14.98
CA PRO A 126 20.33 -1.54 -15.74
C PRO A 126 21.75 -1.01 -15.46
N ARG A 127 22.37 -0.48 -16.50
CA ARG A 127 23.57 0.34 -16.34
C ARG A 127 23.20 1.72 -15.83
N GLY A 128 23.98 2.26 -14.93
CA GLY A 128 23.83 3.59 -14.34
C GLY A 128 25.12 4.40 -14.43
N PHE A 129 25.05 5.64 -13.95
CA PHE A 129 26.19 6.57 -14.06
C PHE A 129 27.44 6.05 -13.33
N PHE A 130 27.27 5.54 -12.11
CA PHE A 130 28.36 4.95 -11.30
C PHE A 130 28.37 3.41 -11.36
N THR A 131 27.37 2.77 -11.95
CA THR A 131 27.23 1.33 -12.06
C THR A 131 27.26 0.89 -13.52
N LYS A 132 28.34 1.26 -14.22
CA LYS A 132 28.49 1.10 -15.68
C LYS A 132 28.41 -0.34 -16.16
N GLU A 133 28.76 -1.30 -15.32
CA GLU A 133 28.74 -2.73 -15.64
C GLU A 133 27.37 -3.40 -15.43
N GLY A 134 26.37 -2.65 -14.92
CA GLY A 134 25.06 -3.19 -14.59
C GLY A 134 25.15 -4.29 -13.53
N ALA A 135 24.52 -5.43 -13.76
CA ALA A 135 24.50 -6.54 -12.80
C ALA A 135 25.88 -7.02 -12.37
N LYS A 136 26.87 -7.05 -13.29
CA LYS A 136 28.23 -7.50 -12.98
C LYS A 136 28.96 -6.62 -11.97
N GLY A 137 28.59 -5.34 -11.88
CA GLY A 137 29.16 -4.39 -10.92
C GLY A 137 28.38 -4.26 -9.61
N ARG A 138 27.42 -5.14 -9.36
CA ARG A 138 26.56 -5.14 -8.17
C ARG A 138 26.71 -6.44 -7.40
N LYS A 139 26.61 -6.36 -6.08
CA LYS A 139 26.46 -7.51 -5.20
C LYS A 139 25.02 -7.59 -4.73
N ILE A 140 24.34 -8.69 -5.06
CA ILE A 140 22.92 -8.84 -4.88
C ILE A 140 22.63 -9.97 -3.88
N PHE A 141 21.96 -9.63 -2.79
CA PHE A 141 21.52 -10.56 -1.77
C PHE A 141 20.00 -10.74 -1.86
N CYS A 142 19.54 -11.96 -1.66
CA CYS A 142 18.14 -12.24 -1.37
C CYS A 142 18.06 -12.95 -0.01
N ILE A 143 17.31 -12.35 0.93
CA ILE A 143 17.06 -12.90 2.26
C ILE A 143 15.58 -13.24 2.35
N ASP A 144 15.27 -14.53 2.47
CA ASP A 144 13.88 -15.02 2.46
C ASP A 144 13.81 -16.42 3.13
N CYS A 145 12.64 -16.79 3.63
CA CYS A 145 12.41 -18.14 4.16
C CYS A 145 12.31 -19.21 3.06
N ARG A 146 12.09 -18.80 1.80
CA ARG A 146 11.97 -19.67 0.62
C ARG A 146 12.81 -19.20 -0.55
N TYR A 147 13.24 -20.13 -1.41
CA TYR A 147 13.99 -19.83 -2.63
C TYR A 147 13.04 -19.33 -3.72
N THR A 148 13.04 -18.02 -3.98
CA THR A 148 12.14 -17.34 -4.92
C THR A 148 12.80 -17.10 -6.28
N ASP A 149 12.01 -16.63 -7.28
CA ASP A 149 12.57 -16.21 -8.57
C ASP A 149 13.52 -15.00 -8.42
N THR A 150 13.31 -14.16 -7.42
CA THR A 150 14.28 -13.09 -7.08
C THR A 150 15.59 -13.69 -6.54
N ALA A 151 15.53 -14.72 -5.71
CA ALA A 151 16.71 -15.44 -5.22
C ALA A 151 17.50 -16.06 -6.39
N ARG A 152 16.84 -16.56 -7.43
CA ARG A 152 17.50 -17.08 -8.66
C ARG A 152 18.29 -16.03 -9.43
N CYS A 153 17.92 -14.76 -9.29
CA CYS A 153 18.59 -13.61 -9.92
C CYS A 153 19.61 -12.94 -9.01
N SER A 154 19.80 -13.43 -7.79
CA SER A 154 20.71 -12.87 -6.80
C SER A 154 22.02 -13.66 -6.74
N ASP A 155 23.12 -12.98 -6.37
CA ASP A 155 24.44 -13.62 -6.23
C ASP A 155 24.50 -14.51 -4.98
N ILE A 156 23.80 -14.08 -3.91
CA ILE A 156 23.81 -14.76 -2.62
C ILE A 156 22.36 -14.87 -2.12
N PHE A 157 21.92 -16.08 -1.87
CA PHE A 157 20.67 -16.37 -1.17
C PHE A 157 20.97 -16.77 0.27
N ILE A 158 20.34 -16.11 1.21
CA ILE A 158 20.39 -16.43 2.64
C ILE A 158 19.00 -16.87 3.06
N ARG A 159 18.88 -18.14 3.39
CA ARG A 159 17.64 -18.69 3.90
C ARG A 159 17.57 -18.47 5.40
N ILE A 160 16.52 -17.75 5.84
CA ILE A 160 16.21 -17.57 7.27
C ILE A 160 14.99 -18.41 7.65
N GLU A 161 14.88 -18.77 8.91
CA GLU A 161 13.67 -19.36 9.48
C GLU A 161 12.54 -18.31 9.46
N GLN A 162 11.32 -18.74 9.10
CA GLN A 162 10.18 -17.85 9.02
C GLN A 162 9.86 -17.25 10.40
N GLY A 163 9.71 -15.92 10.43
CA GLY A 163 9.40 -15.18 11.65
C GLY A 163 10.59 -14.82 12.52
N CYS A 164 11.81 -15.18 12.10
CA CYS A 164 13.06 -14.88 12.82
C CYS A 164 13.83 -13.70 12.20
N ASP A 165 13.12 -12.82 11.52
CA ASP A 165 13.72 -11.63 10.88
C ASP A 165 14.33 -10.68 11.89
N TYR A 166 13.67 -10.47 13.04
CA TYR A 166 14.14 -9.59 14.10
C TYR A 166 15.47 -10.06 14.66
N GLU A 167 15.57 -11.33 15.04
CA GLU A 167 16.77 -11.95 15.61
C GLU A 167 17.92 -11.94 14.60
N PHE A 168 17.62 -12.13 13.32
CA PHE A 168 18.65 -12.08 12.28
C PHE A 168 19.18 -10.66 12.05
N LEU A 169 18.29 -9.67 12.05
CA LEU A 169 18.66 -8.24 11.99
C LEU A 169 19.50 -7.83 13.20
N ASP A 170 19.10 -8.25 14.40
CA ASP A 170 19.82 -7.97 15.64
C ASP A 170 21.23 -8.60 15.63
N ALA A 171 21.35 -9.82 15.14
CA ALA A 171 22.64 -10.50 15.00
C ALA A 171 23.59 -9.75 14.07
N ILE A 172 23.12 -9.26 12.92
CA ILE A 172 23.92 -8.44 11.99
C ILE A 172 24.35 -7.15 12.70
N ARG A 173 23.47 -6.46 13.39
CA ARG A 173 23.74 -5.23 14.13
C ARG A 173 24.73 -5.46 15.26
N THR A 174 24.61 -6.56 16.00
CA THR A 174 25.56 -6.98 17.04
C THR A 174 26.98 -7.06 16.47
N VAL A 175 27.16 -7.72 15.33
CA VAL A 175 28.47 -7.82 14.65
C VAL A 175 28.97 -6.44 14.19
N LEU A 176 28.09 -5.60 13.62
CA LEU A 176 28.46 -4.24 13.18
C LEU A 176 28.96 -3.36 14.34
N HIS A 177 28.43 -3.56 15.54
CA HIS A 177 28.88 -2.89 16.77
C HIS A 177 30.11 -3.53 17.43
N GLY A 178 30.72 -4.53 16.80
CA GLY A 178 31.93 -5.21 17.30
C GLY A 178 31.63 -6.28 18.37
N GLY A 179 30.37 -6.64 18.57
CA GLY A 179 29.96 -7.73 19.45
C GLY A 179 30.23 -9.10 18.84
N SER A 180 30.27 -10.12 19.68
CA SER A 180 30.44 -11.53 19.28
C SER A 180 29.11 -12.27 19.42
N LEU A 181 28.79 -13.11 18.42
CA LEU A 181 27.62 -13.99 18.47
C LEU A 181 27.98 -15.21 19.33
N THR A 182 27.19 -15.45 20.38
CA THR A 182 27.42 -16.58 21.30
C THR A 182 26.81 -17.90 20.79
N GLN A 183 25.80 -17.80 19.93
CA GLN A 183 25.13 -18.95 19.32
C GLN A 183 25.87 -19.39 18.05
N LYS A 184 25.87 -20.69 17.77
CA LYS A 184 26.46 -21.24 16.53
C LYS A 184 25.66 -20.85 15.27
N SER A 185 24.35 -20.67 15.42
CA SER A 185 23.44 -20.21 14.37
C SER A 185 22.33 -19.34 14.96
N ILE A 186 21.84 -18.37 14.19
CA ILE A 186 20.72 -17.49 14.54
C ILE A 186 19.78 -17.46 13.32
N ALA A 187 18.48 -17.61 13.55
CA ALA A 187 17.48 -17.70 12.49
C ALA A 187 17.79 -18.78 11.43
N GLY A 188 18.44 -19.89 11.82
CA GLY A 188 18.89 -20.93 10.91
C GLY A 188 20.18 -20.61 10.13
N VAL A 189 20.78 -19.43 10.31
CA VAL A 189 21.99 -19.00 9.61
C VAL A 189 23.22 -19.14 10.51
N PRO A 190 24.32 -19.80 10.05
CA PRO A 190 25.55 -19.92 10.81
C PRO A 190 26.16 -18.54 11.17
N ALA A 191 26.72 -18.43 12.39
CA ALA A 191 27.28 -17.17 12.91
C ALA A 191 28.43 -16.60 12.05
N ASP A 192 29.25 -17.45 11.46
CA ASP A 192 30.31 -17.04 10.53
C ASP A 192 29.77 -16.46 9.22
N GLN A 193 28.65 -16.98 8.72
CA GLN A 193 27.96 -16.44 7.56
C GLN A 193 27.34 -15.06 7.87
N ILE A 194 26.80 -14.86 9.08
CA ILE A 194 26.30 -13.55 9.54
C ILE A 194 27.46 -12.55 9.62
N GLY A 195 28.60 -12.94 10.17
CA GLY A 195 29.80 -12.12 10.23
C GLY A 195 30.30 -11.72 8.84
N LYS A 196 30.32 -12.67 7.90
CA LYS A 196 30.68 -12.42 6.50
C LYS A 196 29.71 -11.45 5.82
N LEU A 197 28.40 -11.61 6.05
CA LEU A 197 27.39 -10.69 5.53
C LEU A 197 27.65 -9.26 6.05
N ALA A 198 27.83 -9.08 7.35
CA ALA A 198 28.10 -7.77 7.95
C ALA A 198 29.34 -7.08 7.31
N GLU A 199 30.42 -7.82 7.10
CA GLU A 199 31.63 -7.30 6.43
C GLU A 199 31.39 -6.98 4.94
N ASP A 200 30.60 -7.79 4.23
CA ASP A 200 30.23 -7.51 2.85
C ASP A 200 29.40 -6.22 2.73
N LEU A 201 28.48 -5.98 3.67
CA LEU A 201 27.65 -4.77 3.70
C LEU A 201 28.49 -3.52 3.96
N LYS A 202 29.48 -3.58 4.88
CA LYS A 202 30.40 -2.46 5.14
C LYS A 202 31.22 -2.03 3.92
N ARG A 203 31.50 -2.96 2.99
CA ARG A 203 32.31 -2.70 1.79
C ARG A 203 31.53 -2.05 0.65
N ALA A 204 30.22 -1.99 0.72
CA ALA A 204 29.39 -1.33 -0.26
C ALA A 204 29.76 0.17 -0.35
N LYS A 205 29.63 0.76 -1.53
CA LYS A 205 29.74 2.22 -1.72
C LYS A 205 28.38 2.89 -1.55
N PHE A 206 27.34 2.21 -2.00
CA PHE A 206 25.94 2.61 -1.84
C PHE A 206 25.05 1.36 -1.80
N GLY A 207 24.53 1.02 -0.63
CA GLY A 207 23.66 -0.12 -0.44
C GLY A 207 22.18 0.28 -0.36
N VAL A 208 21.31 -0.64 -0.78
CA VAL A 208 19.87 -0.49 -0.61
C VAL A 208 19.25 -1.78 -0.09
N ILE A 209 18.38 -1.67 0.90
CA ILE A 209 17.55 -2.77 1.40
C ILE A 209 16.12 -2.55 0.89
N PHE A 210 15.62 -3.45 0.06
CA PHE A 210 14.24 -3.49 -0.34
C PHE A 210 13.47 -4.43 0.60
N LEU A 211 12.48 -3.87 1.32
CA LEU A 211 11.66 -4.60 2.30
C LEU A 211 10.32 -5.02 1.70
N GLY A 212 9.98 -6.28 1.81
CA GLY A 212 8.69 -6.80 1.40
C GLY A 212 7.73 -7.12 2.55
N MET A 213 6.57 -7.63 2.18
CA MET A 213 5.55 -8.09 3.12
C MET A 213 6.04 -9.27 3.99
N GLY A 214 7.09 -9.98 3.57
CA GLY A 214 7.73 -11.02 4.37
C GLY A 214 8.21 -10.51 5.72
N LEU A 215 8.57 -9.21 5.84
CA LEU A 215 8.92 -8.60 7.13
C LEU A 215 7.71 -7.98 7.83
N SER A 216 6.88 -7.24 7.09
CA SER A 216 5.78 -6.47 7.68
C SER A 216 4.58 -7.32 8.09
N GLN A 217 4.39 -8.51 7.53
CA GLN A 217 3.25 -9.39 7.76
C GLN A 217 3.63 -10.72 8.45
N THR A 218 4.76 -10.75 9.14
CA THR A 218 5.23 -11.88 9.96
C THR A 218 5.30 -11.50 11.44
N VAL A 219 5.75 -12.41 12.28
CA VAL A 219 6.00 -12.14 13.70
C VAL A 219 6.98 -10.96 13.84
N GLY A 220 6.71 -10.04 14.75
CA GLY A 220 7.49 -8.80 14.93
C GLY A 220 6.97 -7.60 14.14
N ARG A 221 6.30 -7.79 13.01
CA ARG A 221 5.61 -6.72 12.23
C ARG A 221 6.44 -5.43 12.09
N ASN A 222 5.98 -4.31 12.72
CA ASN A 222 6.68 -3.02 12.71
C ASN A 222 8.07 -3.08 13.34
N HIS A 223 8.28 -3.90 14.37
CA HIS A 223 9.60 -4.05 15.01
C HIS A 223 10.65 -4.66 14.07
N ASN A 224 10.28 -5.54 13.14
CA ASN A 224 11.20 -6.00 12.10
C ASN A 224 11.63 -4.84 11.19
N ILE A 225 10.70 -3.94 10.88
CA ILE A 225 10.98 -2.78 10.04
C ILE A 225 11.85 -1.77 10.79
N ASP A 226 11.54 -1.50 12.06
CA ASP A 226 12.39 -0.67 12.95
C ASP A 226 13.83 -1.19 12.96
N MET A 227 14.00 -2.48 13.14
CA MET A 227 15.33 -3.11 13.14
C MET A 227 16.02 -2.99 11.79
N ALA A 228 15.30 -3.10 10.68
CA ALA A 228 15.88 -2.91 9.34
C ALA A 228 16.26 -1.45 9.07
N ILE A 229 15.47 -0.48 9.54
CA ILE A 229 15.80 0.96 9.49
C ILE A 229 17.04 1.23 10.35
N ASN A 230 17.08 0.71 11.57
CA ASN A 230 18.22 0.84 12.47
C ASN A 230 19.48 0.15 11.92
N LEU A 231 19.35 -0.97 11.20
CA LEU A 231 20.46 -1.58 10.48
C LEU A 231 21.06 -0.61 9.43
N THR A 232 20.22 0.08 8.66
CA THR A 232 20.72 1.10 7.72
C THR A 232 21.38 2.27 8.43
N TYR A 233 20.87 2.68 9.59
CA TYR A 233 21.48 3.70 10.43
C TYR A 233 22.89 3.27 10.88
N ASP A 234 23.04 2.04 11.38
CA ASP A 234 24.34 1.49 11.80
C ASP A 234 25.32 1.40 10.63
N LEU A 235 24.86 0.93 9.46
CA LEU A 235 25.67 0.84 8.25
C LEU A 235 26.13 2.22 7.74
N ASN A 236 25.34 3.28 7.93
CA ASN A 236 25.71 4.64 7.55
C ASN A 236 26.89 5.21 8.37
N ARG A 237 27.35 4.51 9.40
CA ARG A 237 28.63 4.83 10.09
C ARG A 237 29.85 4.42 9.27
N PHE A 238 29.69 3.49 8.34
CA PHE A 238 30.76 2.92 7.53
C PHE A 238 30.67 3.33 6.06
N THR A 239 29.46 3.35 5.53
CA THR A 239 29.18 3.59 4.12
C THR A 239 27.81 4.23 3.95
N LYS A 240 27.32 4.41 2.71
CA LYS A 240 25.98 4.90 2.44
C LYS A 240 25.00 3.72 2.27
N PHE A 241 24.00 3.64 3.14
CA PHE A 241 22.94 2.64 3.05
C PHE A 241 21.55 3.28 3.21
N VAL A 242 20.57 2.75 2.48
CA VAL A 242 19.16 3.21 2.51
C VAL A 242 18.21 2.01 2.53
N VAL A 243 16.99 2.27 2.93
CA VAL A 243 15.92 1.26 2.95
C VAL A 243 14.70 1.75 2.16
N MET A 244 14.00 0.84 1.48
CA MET A 244 12.80 1.14 0.69
C MET A 244 11.77 0.04 0.81
N PRO A 245 10.56 0.32 1.34
CA PRO A 245 9.44 -0.63 1.30
C PRO A 245 8.96 -0.90 -0.13
N MET A 246 8.75 -2.19 -0.45
CA MET A 246 8.30 -2.65 -1.77
C MET A 246 6.78 -2.67 -1.85
N ARG A 247 6.14 -1.55 -2.19
CA ARG A 247 4.69 -1.40 -2.35
C ARG A 247 4.25 -1.85 -3.74
N VAL A 248 3.13 -2.57 -3.85
CA VAL A 248 2.71 -3.28 -5.09
C VAL A 248 1.65 -2.55 -5.91
N GLN A 249 0.53 -2.11 -5.30
CA GLN A 249 -0.59 -1.51 -6.01
C GLN A 249 -0.23 -0.15 -6.64
N GLY A 250 -1.10 0.31 -7.58
CA GLY A 250 -0.78 1.40 -8.49
C GLY A 250 -0.45 2.74 -7.83
N ASN A 251 -1.10 3.08 -6.71
CA ASN A 251 -0.93 4.38 -6.04
C ASN A 251 -0.97 4.28 -4.51
N VAL A 252 -0.44 3.20 -3.93
CA VAL A 252 -0.35 3.02 -2.46
C VAL A 252 0.45 4.13 -1.80
N THR A 253 1.55 4.55 -2.42
CA THR A 253 2.34 5.66 -1.92
C THR A 253 1.53 6.94 -1.93
N GLY A 254 0.85 7.25 -3.05
CA GLY A 254 0.02 8.46 -3.15
C GLY A 254 -1.12 8.49 -2.13
N SER A 255 -1.71 7.34 -1.79
CA SER A 255 -2.76 7.33 -0.76
C SER A 255 -2.23 7.72 0.63
N GLY A 256 -1.03 7.28 0.98
CA GLY A 256 -0.36 7.72 2.21
C GLY A 256 0.05 9.18 2.17
N GLU A 257 0.59 9.65 1.02
CA GLU A 257 0.98 11.06 0.85
C GLU A 257 -0.22 12.00 0.96
N VAL A 258 -1.35 11.69 0.28
CA VAL A 258 -2.56 12.54 0.34
C VAL A 258 -3.10 12.63 1.77
N LEU A 259 -3.23 11.51 2.47
CA LEU A 259 -3.66 11.52 3.87
C LEU A 259 -2.64 12.23 4.77
N GLY A 260 -1.34 12.01 4.53
CA GLY A 260 -0.26 12.63 5.29
C GLY A 260 -0.28 14.17 5.21
N TRP A 261 -0.42 14.75 4.01
CA TRP A 261 -0.46 16.21 3.90
C TRP A 261 -1.81 16.83 4.30
N GLN A 262 -2.92 16.08 4.26
CA GLN A 262 -4.22 16.59 4.68
C GLN A 262 -4.42 16.50 6.21
N TYR A 263 -3.99 15.39 6.82
CA TYR A 263 -4.32 15.07 8.22
C TYR A 263 -3.10 14.80 9.10
N GLY A 264 -1.90 14.71 8.54
CA GLY A 264 -0.68 14.38 9.28
C GLY A 264 -0.46 12.88 9.50
N PHE A 265 -1.34 12.00 9.01
CA PHE A 265 -1.27 10.54 9.19
C PHE A 265 -1.45 9.82 7.86
N PRO A 266 -0.69 8.73 7.58
CA PRO A 266 -0.67 8.11 6.26
C PRO A 266 -1.80 7.09 6.00
N PHE A 267 -2.57 6.68 7.01
CA PHE A 267 -3.70 5.74 6.92
C PHE A 267 -4.55 5.76 8.19
N ALA A 268 -5.70 5.06 8.19
CA ALA A 268 -6.56 4.84 9.36
C ALA A 268 -6.95 6.14 10.12
N VAL A 269 -7.41 7.15 9.37
CA VAL A 269 -7.76 8.48 9.89
C VAL A 269 -9.24 8.55 10.23
N ASP A 270 -9.56 8.77 11.49
CA ASP A 270 -10.92 8.94 12.00
C ASP A 270 -11.24 10.42 12.16
N LEU A 271 -12.22 10.91 11.39
CA LEU A 271 -12.72 12.29 11.40
C LEU A 271 -14.07 12.43 12.12
N SER A 272 -14.56 11.35 12.77
CA SER A 272 -15.90 11.32 13.38
C SER A 272 -16.05 12.20 14.64
N ARG A 273 -14.96 12.73 15.17
CA ARG A 273 -14.93 13.56 16.40
C ARG A 273 -14.76 15.05 16.15
N GLY A 274 -15.23 15.55 15.01
CA GLY A 274 -15.17 16.97 14.66
C GLY A 274 -13.84 17.36 14.00
N ASP A 275 -13.25 18.46 14.43
CA ASP A 275 -12.10 19.13 13.82
C ASP A 275 -10.71 18.50 14.11
N GLN A 276 -10.66 17.40 14.87
CA GLN A 276 -9.41 16.68 15.16
C GLN A 276 -9.36 15.33 14.46
N ALA A 277 -8.45 15.18 13.50
CA ALA A 277 -8.13 13.89 12.92
C ALA A 277 -7.48 13.00 14.00
N ARG A 278 -7.97 11.76 14.12
CA ARG A 278 -7.43 10.76 15.05
C ARG A 278 -6.85 9.60 14.25
N HIS A 279 -5.63 9.22 14.60
CA HIS A 279 -4.98 8.02 14.08
C HIS A 279 -4.53 7.14 15.24
N GLN A 280 -5.00 5.90 15.27
CA GLN A 280 -4.59 4.92 16.29
C GLN A 280 -4.71 3.52 15.69
N THR A 281 -3.58 2.93 15.33
CA THR A 281 -3.53 1.56 14.83
C THR A 281 -4.05 0.59 15.87
N GLY A 282 -4.86 -0.40 15.44
CA GLY A 282 -5.61 -1.28 16.34
C GLY A 282 -6.96 -0.72 16.79
N GLU A 283 -7.25 0.56 16.55
CA GLU A 283 -8.54 1.18 16.87
C GLU A 283 -9.24 1.80 15.66
N THR A 284 -8.52 2.57 14.84
CA THR A 284 -9.09 3.32 13.72
C THR A 284 -8.88 2.65 12.36
N THR A 285 -8.23 1.48 12.31
CA THR A 285 -8.07 0.72 11.06
C THR A 285 -9.38 0.07 10.62
N ALA A 286 -9.56 -0.08 9.32
CA ALA A 286 -10.77 -0.65 8.72
C ALA A 286 -11.13 -2.03 9.31
N ILE A 287 -10.12 -2.92 9.42
CA ILE A 287 -10.33 -4.28 9.93
C ILE A 287 -10.78 -4.25 11.38
N ASP A 288 -10.11 -3.47 12.24
CA ASP A 288 -10.44 -3.40 13.66
C ASP A 288 -11.84 -2.86 13.90
N LEU A 289 -12.22 -1.82 13.17
CA LEU A 289 -13.57 -1.23 13.24
C LEU A 289 -14.66 -2.22 12.80
N LEU A 290 -14.42 -2.93 11.71
CA LEU A 290 -15.36 -3.95 11.21
C LEU A 290 -15.48 -5.12 12.17
N LEU A 291 -14.38 -5.63 12.72
CA LEU A 291 -14.40 -6.73 13.69
C LEU A 291 -15.12 -6.37 15.00
N ARG A 292 -15.05 -5.11 15.42
CA ARG A 292 -15.81 -4.61 16.59
C ARG A 292 -17.26 -4.25 16.27
N GLY A 293 -17.69 -4.31 14.97
CA GLY A 293 -19.05 -3.97 14.55
C GLY A 293 -19.39 -2.49 14.75
N GLU A 294 -18.40 -1.60 14.67
CA GLU A 294 -18.59 -0.16 14.90
C GLU A 294 -18.99 0.62 13.63
N VAL A 295 -18.90 0.01 12.46
CA VAL A 295 -19.19 0.63 11.16
C VAL A 295 -20.69 0.53 10.87
N GLU A 296 -21.31 1.62 10.44
CA GLU A 296 -22.72 1.69 10.07
C GLU A 296 -22.96 1.76 8.55
N ALA A 297 -21.95 2.14 7.77
CA ALA A 297 -21.96 2.15 6.32
C ALA A 297 -20.53 2.06 5.76
N SER A 298 -20.35 1.51 4.57
CA SER A 298 -19.06 1.42 3.90
C SER A 298 -19.08 2.02 2.49
N LEU A 299 -18.07 2.82 2.17
CA LEU A 299 -17.75 3.25 0.81
C LEU A 299 -16.38 2.69 0.44
N PHE A 300 -16.34 1.74 -0.49
CA PHE A 300 -15.11 1.14 -0.99
C PHE A 300 -14.75 1.71 -2.36
N VAL A 301 -13.52 2.20 -2.51
CA VAL A 301 -13.07 2.90 -3.74
C VAL A 301 -11.81 2.23 -4.29
N ALA A 302 -11.92 1.69 -5.51
CA ALA A 302 -10.82 1.06 -6.24
C ALA A 302 -10.07 0.00 -5.39
N ALA A 303 -10.83 -0.84 -4.68
CA ALA A 303 -10.31 -1.89 -3.79
C ALA A 303 -11.31 -3.05 -3.67
N ASP A 304 -10.78 -4.23 -3.36
CA ASP A 304 -11.55 -5.45 -3.13
C ASP A 304 -11.34 -6.01 -1.71
N PRO A 305 -11.90 -5.35 -0.66
CA PRO A 305 -11.78 -5.83 0.71
C PRO A 305 -12.37 -7.22 0.93
N ALA A 306 -13.42 -7.63 0.22
CA ALA A 306 -13.99 -8.97 0.36
C ALA A 306 -13.00 -10.08 -0.04
N ALA A 307 -12.05 -9.78 -0.94
CA ALA A 307 -10.98 -10.72 -1.31
C ALA A 307 -9.73 -10.61 -0.42
N THR A 308 -9.57 -9.52 0.35
CA THR A 308 -8.30 -9.21 1.05
C THR A 308 -8.41 -9.13 2.56
N PHE A 309 -9.61 -8.90 3.11
CA PHE A 309 -9.84 -8.84 4.54
C PHE A 309 -10.05 -10.24 5.15
N PRO A 310 -9.83 -10.41 6.47
CA PRO A 310 -10.32 -11.56 7.19
C PRO A 310 -11.82 -11.76 6.97
N ILE A 311 -12.26 -13.01 6.86
CA ILE A 311 -13.65 -13.34 6.54
C ILE A 311 -14.65 -12.73 7.54
N GLU A 312 -14.26 -12.65 8.82
CA GLU A 312 -15.09 -12.06 9.88
C GLU A 312 -15.32 -10.55 9.65
N ALA A 313 -14.33 -9.83 9.17
CA ALA A 313 -14.45 -8.41 8.83
C ALA A 313 -15.36 -8.22 7.60
N THR A 314 -15.25 -9.10 6.59
CA THR A 314 -16.13 -9.11 5.41
C THR A 314 -17.57 -9.41 5.79
N ILE A 315 -17.81 -10.41 6.64
CA ILE A 315 -19.14 -10.73 7.19
C ILE A 315 -19.69 -9.54 7.99
N SER A 316 -18.86 -8.87 8.76
CA SER A 316 -19.29 -7.66 9.50
C SER A 316 -19.70 -6.55 8.54
N ALA A 317 -18.92 -6.30 7.50
CA ALA A 317 -19.22 -5.30 6.46
C ALA A 317 -20.57 -5.59 5.76
N SER A 318 -20.90 -6.84 5.48
CA SER A 318 -22.15 -7.21 4.80
C SER A 318 -23.43 -6.99 5.63
N LYS A 319 -23.30 -6.59 6.90
CA LYS A 319 -24.45 -6.31 7.78
C LYS A 319 -24.98 -4.87 7.70
N HIS A 320 -24.30 -4.00 6.97
CA HIS A 320 -24.67 -2.60 6.79
C HIS A 320 -24.53 -2.19 5.31
N PRO A 321 -25.10 -1.05 4.88
CA PRO A 321 -25.03 -0.61 3.50
C PRO A 321 -23.59 -0.48 2.98
N ILE A 322 -23.35 -1.04 1.79
CA ILE A 322 -22.06 -0.98 1.09
C ILE A 322 -22.24 -0.32 -0.28
N VAL A 323 -21.45 0.71 -0.54
CA VAL A 323 -21.24 1.27 -1.89
C VAL A 323 -19.85 0.93 -2.35
N THR A 324 -19.70 0.43 -3.57
CA THR A 324 -18.40 0.19 -4.19
C THR A 324 -18.27 1.01 -5.47
N ILE A 325 -17.18 1.79 -5.56
CA ILE A 325 -16.77 2.53 -6.76
C ILE A 325 -15.61 1.76 -7.39
N ASP A 326 -15.86 1.04 -8.47
CA ASP A 326 -14.87 0.21 -9.17
C ASP A 326 -15.29 0.01 -10.63
N PRO A 327 -14.38 0.05 -11.61
CA PRO A 327 -14.72 -0.19 -13.02
C PRO A 327 -15.13 -1.62 -13.32
N HIS A 328 -14.79 -2.59 -12.46
CA HIS A 328 -14.96 -4.02 -12.72
C HIS A 328 -15.76 -4.72 -11.63
N ILE A 329 -16.34 -5.86 -12.00
CA ILE A 329 -16.95 -6.78 -11.03
C ILE A 329 -15.80 -7.48 -10.27
N ASN A 330 -15.94 -7.52 -8.93
CA ASN A 330 -15.03 -8.20 -8.01
C ASN A 330 -15.79 -8.74 -6.80
N CYS A 331 -15.12 -9.41 -5.87
CA CYS A 331 -15.78 -10.01 -4.72
C CYS A 331 -16.55 -8.99 -3.87
N THR A 332 -16.02 -7.77 -3.73
CA THR A 332 -16.70 -6.71 -2.96
C THR A 332 -17.92 -6.17 -3.69
N THR A 333 -17.88 -5.99 -5.00
CA THR A 333 -19.04 -5.52 -5.76
C THR A 333 -20.20 -6.51 -5.73
N GLU A 334 -19.92 -7.81 -5.58
CA GLU A 334 -20.94 -8.86 -5.49
C GLU A 334 -21.66 -8.90 -4.13
N ILE A 335 -21.10 -8.29 -3.09
CA ILE A 335 -21.77 -8.14 -1.79
C ILE A 335 -22.29 -6.72 -1.55
N SER A 336 -22.01 -5.77 -2.46
CA SER A 336 -22.41 -4.37 -2.32
C SER A 336 -23.89 -4.16 -2.62
N ASP A 337 -24.53 -3.22 -1.91
CA ASP A 337 -25.88 -2.76 -2.24
C ASP A 337 -25.88 -1.92 -3.51
N LEU A 338 -24.83 -1.13 -3.72
CA LEU A 338 -24.67 -0.29 -4.90
C LEU A 338 -23.25 -0.39 -5.44
N HIS A 339 -23.12 -0.75 -6.72
CA HIS A 339 -21.87 -0.71 -7.47
C HIS A 339 -21.91 0.42 -8.50
N ILE A 340 -20.95 1.34 -8.45
CA ILE A 340 -20.84 2.49 -9.35
C ILE A 340 -19.57 2.35 -10.16
N PRO A 341 -19.64 2.08 -11.47
CA PRO A 341 -18.47 2.01 -12.34
C PRO A 341 -17.91 3.40 -12.61
N VAL A 342 -16.59 3.46 -12.80
CA VAL A 342 -15.85 4.68 -13.14
C VAL A 342 -14.83 4.40 -14.25
N ALA A 343 -14.27 5.46 -14.82
CA ALA A 343 -13.17 5.37 -15.76
C ALA A 343 -11.91 4.79 -15.08
N VAL A 344 -11.13 4.00 -15.81
CA VAL A 344 -9.91 3.38 -15.30
C VAL A 344 -8.78 4.40 -15.27
N ASP A 345 -8.28 4.73 -14.08
CA ASP A 345 -7.17 5.68 -13.87
C ASP A 345 -5.88 5.22 -14.57
N GLY A 346 -5.20 6.17 -15.20
CA GLY A 346 -3.97 5.91 -15.98
C GLY A 346 -4.19 5.19 -17.32
N VAL A 347 -5.45 4.92 -17.69
CA VAL A 347 -5.85 4.32 -18.97
C VAL A 347 -6.92 5.18 -19.65
N GLU A 348 -8.08 5.33 -19.03
CA GLU A 348 -9.24 6.07 -19.54
C GLU A 348 -9.31 7.50 -19.02
N THR A 349 -8.61 7.79 -17.95
CA THR A 349 -8.47 9.14 -17.38
C THR A 349 -7.04 9.37 -16.90
N GLY A 350 -6.66 10.63 -16.76
CA GLY A 350 -5.35 11.04 -16.23
C GLY A 350 -5.43 11.38 -14.74
N GLY A 351 -4.31 11.81 -14.19
CA GLY A 351 -4.20 12.22 -12.79
C GLY A 351 -2.78 12.13 -12.29
N CYS A 352 -2.60 12.19 -10.97
CA CYS A 352 -1.31 12.02 -10.32
C CYS A 352 -1.30 10.71 -9.53
N ALA A 353 -0.19 9.96 -9.64
CA ALA A 353 0.13 8.84 -8.78
C ALA A 353 1.57 8.97 -8.27
N TYR A 354 1.84 8.39 -7.11
CA TYR A 354 3.19 8.35 -6.56
C TYR A 354 3.81 6.98 -6.75
N ARG A 355 5.02 6.97 -7.30
CA ARG A 355 5.84 5.75 -7.35
C ARG A 355 6.28 5.37 -5.92
N MET A 356 6.66 4.11 -5.71
CA MET A 356 7.04 3.57 -4.39
C MET A 356 8.16 4.36 -3.67
N ASP A 357 8.93 5.16 -4.39
CA ASP A 357 10.01 6.02 -3.91
C ASP A 357 9.58 7.50 -3.78
N THR A 358 8.30 7.75 -3.55
CA THR A 358 7.68 9.07 -3.34
C THR A 358 7.84 10.08 -4.48
N ILE A 359 8.13 9.61 -5.69
CA ILE A 359 8.19 10.48 -6.87
C ILE A 359 6.81 10.59 -7.51
N PRO A 360 6.23 11.81 -7.59
CA PRO A 360 4.96 12.02 -8.27
C PRO A 360 5.11 11.78 -9.78
N LEU A 361 4.16 11.07 -10.34
CA LEU A 361 4.08 10.76 -11.76
C LEU A 361 2.74 11.20 -12.31
N GLU A 362 2.77 11.89 -13.45
CA GLU A 362 1.58 12.16 -14.24
C GLU A 362 1.09 10.86 -14.88
N MET A 363 -0.13 10.46 -14.57
CA MET A 363 -0.86 9.43 -15.31
C MET A 363 -1.53 10.07 -16.51
N ARG A 364 -1.32 9.51 -17.70
CA ARG A 364 -1.88 10.04 -18.94
C ARG A 364 -3.04 9.18 -19.42
N LYS A 365 -4.10 9.83 -19.84
CA LYS A 365 -5.18 9.16 -20.56
C LYS A 365 -4.62 8.56 -21.87
N VAL A 366 -4.91 7.29 -22.14
CA VAL A 366 -4.47 6.55 -23.32
C VAL A 366 -5.62 6.34 -24.30
N VAL A 367 -6.83 6.10 -23.78
CA VAL A 367 -8.06 5.87 -24.51
C VAL A 367 -9.21 6.60 -23.85
N ASP A 368 -10.28 6.89 -24.58
CA ASP A 368 -11.49 7.46 -23.98
C ASP A 368 -12.23 6.39 -23.15
N PRO A 369 -12.87 6.79 -22.02
CA PRO A 369 -13.76 5.89 -21.29
C PRO A 369 -14.97 5.51 -22.16
N PRO A 370 -15.67 4.42 -21.83
CA PRO A 370 -16.96 4.11 -22.45
C PRO A 370 -17.92 5.30 -22.32
N GLU A 371 -18.81 5.48 -23.30
CA GLU A 371 -19.75 6.58 -23.35
C GLU A 371 -20.62 6.64 -22.08
N GLY A 372 -20.68 7.83 -21.47
CA GLY A 372 -21.46 8.10 -20.26
C GLY A 372 -20.81 7.65 -18.95
N VAL A 373 -19.63 7.02 -18.97
CA VAL A 373 -18.89 6.64 -17.76
C VAL A 373 -18.15 7.84 -17.20
N LEU A 374 -18.42 8.17 -15.93
CA LEU A 374 -17.75 9.25 -15.21
C LEU A 374 -16.35 8.83 -14.73
N THR A 375 -15.46 9.79 -14.56
CA THR A 375 -14.22 9.58 -13.79
C THR A 375 -14.53 9.54 -12.29
N ASP A 376 -13.68 8.92 -11.48
CA ASP A 376 -13.84 8.92 -10.02
C ASP A 376 -13.86 10.35 -9.45
N VAL A 377 -13.04 11.25 -9.98
CA VAL A 377 -13.03 12.67 -9.56
C VAL A 377 -14.38 13.34 -9.83
N GLU A 378 -14.95 13.15 -11.02
CA GLU A 378 -16.26 13.71 -11.37
C GLU A 378 -17.37 13.12 -10.50
N LEU A 379 -17.37 11.79 -10.32
CA LEU A 379 -18.36 11.10 -9.48
C LEU A 379 -18.28 11.58 -8.03
N LEU A 380 -17.08 11.59 -7.43
CA LEU A 380 -16.90 11.98 -6.03
C LEU A 380 -17.27 13.45 -5.79
N LYS A 381 -16.93 14.36 -6.70
CA LYS A 381 -17.38 15.77 -6.62
C LYS A 381 -18.90 15.93 -6.73
N LYS A 382 -19.57 15.12 -7.55
CA LYS A 382 -21.04 15.12 -7.63
C LYS A 382 -21.67 14.57 -6.35
N ILE A 383 -21.09 13.52 -5.75
CA ILE A 383 -21.50 12.99 -4.44
C ILE A 383 -21.30 14.04 -3.36
N GLU A 384 -20.13 14.71 -3.33
CA GLU A 384 -19.81 15.78 -2.40
C GLU A 384 -20.86 16.89 -2.44
N LYS A 385 -21.15 17.40 -3.64
CA LYS A 385 -22.17 18.42 -3.83
C LYS A 385 -23.54 17.97 -3.30
N ARG A 386 -23.92 16.72 -3.57
CA ARG A 386 -25.20 16.18 -3.10
C ARG A 386 -25.23 16.02 -1.57
N VAL A 387 -24.11 15.66 -0.96
CA VAL A 387 -23.94 15.65 0.50
C VAL A 387 -24.16 17.04 1.09
N ASP A 388 -23.55 18.09 0.51
CA ASP A 388 -23.76 19.48 0.94
C ASP A 388 -25.23 19.91 0.89
N GLU A 389 -25.92 19.59 -0.22
CA GLU A 389 -27.35 19.86 -0.36
C GLU A 389 -28.22 19.18 0.71
N LEU A 390 -27.88 17.94 1.08
CA LEU A 390 -28.60 17.18 2.10
C LEU A 390 -28.29 17.67 3.52
N LEU A 391 -27.04 18.06 3.80
CA LEU A 391 -26.65 18.63 5.09
C LEU A 391 -27.29 20.00 5.32
N ALA A 392 -27.44 20.83 4.28
CA ALA A 392 -28.09 22.13 4.36
C ALA A 392 -29.61 22.04 4.62
N GLN A 393 -30.23 20.85 4.46
CA GLN A 393 -31.66 20.57 4.74
C GLN A 393 -31.91 20.06 6.17
N LYS A 394 -30.83 19.73 6.92
CA LYS A 394 -30.90 19.31 8.33
C LYS A 394 -30.86 20.50 9.27
#